data_a61247a68bad39578783797346ad09c7
#
_entry.id   a61247a68bad39578783797346ad09c7
#
_cell.length_a   1.000
_cell.length_b   1.000
_cell.length_c   1.000
_cell.angle_alpha   90.00
_cell.angle_beta   90.00
_cell.angle_gamma   90.00
#
_symmetry.space_group_name_H-M   'P 1'
#
loop_
_entity.id
_entity.type
_entity.pdbx_description
1 polymer ?
#
loop_
_entity_poly.entity_id
_entity_poly.type
_entity_poly.pdbx_seq_one_letter_code
_entity_poly.pdbx_strand_id
1 'polypeptide(L)'
;EMCIRDRSPDDHYQDLKRVIAAVGGKGRRINVIMPFLYESRQHKRTGRESLDCAMALRELVDMGVENIITFDAHDPRVQNAIPLKGFETVQPIYQFIKYLLKNEKELEIDSDHMMVISPDEGGMGRAIYMANVLGTDMGMFYKRRDYATIINGTNPIVAHEFLGSDVKGKDMIAVSYTHLRA
;
A
#
# COMPACT_ATOMS: atom_id res chain seq x y z
N GLU A 1 17.70 18.87 17.73
CA GLU A 1 17.19 17.93 16.72
C GLU A 1 15.71 17.73 16.98
N MET A 2 14.84 18.36 16.15
CA MET A 2 13.41 18.05 16.20
C MET A 2 13.23 16.61 15.72
N CYS A 3 12.78 15.75 16.60
CA CYS A 3 12.51 14.37 16.27
C CYS A 3 11.28 14.32 15.35
N ILE A 4 11.47 14.05 14.07
CA ILE A 4 10.43 13.99 13.03
C ILE A 4 9.35 12.96 13.37
N ARG A 5 9.59 12.10 14.37
CA ARG A 5 8.69 11.01 14.78
C ARG A 5 7.46 11.44 15.58
N ASP A 6 7.44 12.68 16.09
CA ASP A 6 6.41 13.13 17.02
C ASP A 6 5.31 13.98 16.37
N ARG A 7 5.33 14.13 15.03
CA ARG A 7 4.35 14.93 14.30
C ARG A 7 3.33 14.05 13.58
N SER A 8 2.09 14.54 13.51
CA SER A 8 1.01 13.87 12.81
C SER A 8 1.24 13.81 11.28
N PRO A 9 0.62 12.86 10.54
CA PRO A 9 0.61 12.90 9.09
C PRO A 9 0.09 14.22 8.51
N ASP A 10 -0.89 14.83 9.18
CA ASP A 10 -1.44 16.13 8.79
C ASP A 10 -0.39 17.24 8.88
N ASP A 11 0.40 17.28 9.95
CA ASP A 11 1.48 18.25 10.10
C ASP A 11 2.48 18.15 8.96
N HIS A 12 2.86 16.92 8.60
CA HIS A 12 3.79 16.68 7.50
C HIS A 12 3.18 17.09 6.16
N TYR A 13 1.89 16.84 5.95
CA TYR A 13 1.20 17.27 4.75
C TYR A 13 1.11 18.80 4.66
N GLN A 14 0.86 19.49 5.78
CA GLN A 14 0.89 20.96 5.83
C GLN A 14 2.29 21.51 5.55
N ASP A 15 3.35 20.87 6.06
CA ASP A 15 4.73 21.28 5.74
C ASP A 15 5.07 21.08 4.26
N LEU A 16 4.63 19.98 3.66
CA LEU A 16 4.76 19.78 2.23
C LEU A 16 4.13 20.92 1.43
N LYS A 17 2.90 21.32 1.79
CA LYS A 17 2.22 22.45 1.13
C LYS A 17 2.98 23.77 1.29
N ARG A 18 3.53 24.03 2.49
CA ARG A 18 4.37 25.23 2.74
C ARG A 18 5.63 25.24 1.86
N VAL A 19 6.27 24.09 1.70
CA VAL A 19 7.44 23.95 0.82
C VAL A 19 7.05 24.19 -0.64
N ILE A 20 5.96 23.60 -1.12
CA ILE A 20 5.44 23.82 -2.48
C ILE A 20 5.13 25.30 -2.70
N ALA A 21 4.46 25.96 -1.75
CA ALA A 21 4.16 27.39 -1.83
C ALA A 21 5.44 28.25 -1.88
N ALA A 22 6.46 27.90 -1.11
CA ALA A 22 7.72 28.64 -1.07
C ALA A 22 8.51 28.54 -2.37
N VAL A 23 8.42 27.43 -3.11
CA VAL A 23 9.11 27.23 -4.40
C VAL A 23 8.24 27.61 -5.60
N GLY A 24 6.96 27.91 -5.37
CA GLY A 24 6.01 28.33 -6.41
C GLY A 24 6.53 29.54 -7.20
N GLY A 25 6.46 29.46 -8.52
CA GLY A 25 6.98 30.49 -9.43
C GLY A 25 8.52 30.56 -9.52
N LYS A 26 9.25 29.73 -8.79
CA LYS A 26 10.72 29.65 -8.85
C LYS A 26 11.19 28.42 -9.63
N GLY A 27 10.49 27.32 -9.49
CA GLY A 27 10.78 26.07 -10.18
C GLY A 27 10.09 26.01 -11.55
N ARG A 28 10.75 25.35 -12.51
CA ARG A 28 10.16 25.07 -13.81
C ARG A 28 9.12 23.95 -13.75
N ARG A 29 9.28 23.03 -12.80
CA ARG A 29 8.41 21.88 -12.58
C ARG A 29 8.47 21.48 -11.10
N ILE A 30 7.36 21.11 -10.53
CA ILE A 30 7.26 20.60 -9.15
C ILE A 30 6.87 19.13 -9.23
N ASN A 31 7.73 18.24 -8.74
CA ASN A 31 7.44 16.83 -8.55
C ASN A 31 7.49 16.53 -7.05
N VAL A 32 6.53 15.78 -6.57
CA VAL A 32 6.46 15.38 -5.17
C VAL A 32 6.76 13.89 -5.05
N ILE A 33 7.76 13.55 -4.26
CA ILE A 33 8.02 12.16 -3.86
C ILE A 33 7.48 11.99 -2.45
N MET A 34 6.42 11.22 -2.34
CA MET A 34 5.71 10.95 -1.09
C MET A 34 5.77 9.44 -0.84
N PRO A 35 6.81 8.93 -0.13
CA PRO A 35 6.97 7.50 0.09
C PRO A 35 5.73 6.84 0.69
N PHE A 36 5.05 7.55 1.62
CA PHE A 36 3.74 7.20 2.14
C PHE A 36 2.72 8.17 1.56
N LEU A 37 1.79 7.65 0.78
CA LEU A 37 0.72 8.47 0.24
C LEU A 37 -0.23 8.90 1.37
N TYR A 38 -0.36 10.22 1.56
CA TYR A 38 -1.23 10.80 2.57
C TYR A 38 -2.67 10.30 2.40
N GLU A 39 -3.27 9.85 3.49
CA GLU A 39 -4.63 9.28 3.56
C GLU A 39 -4.93 8.18 2.52
N SER A 40 -3.93 7.38 2.17
CA SER A 40 -3.98 6.36 1.11
C SER A 40 -5.16 5.38 1.25
N ARG A 41 -5.67 5.17 2.47
CA ARG A 41 -6.82 4.30 2.74
C ARG A 41 -8.17 4.94 2.42
N GLN A 42 -8.23 6.27 2.37
CA GLN A 42 -9.41 7.05 2.00
C GLN A 42 -9.46 7.30 0.49
N HIS A 43 -9.34 6.22 -0.28
CA HIS A 43 -9.28 6.22 -1.74
C HIS A 43 -10.62 5.96 -2.42
N LYS A 44 -11.61 5.44 -1.68
CA LYS A 44 -12.96 5.16 -2.16
C LYS A 44 -14.00 5.55 -1.12
N ARG A 45 -15.22 5.81 -1.59
CA ARG A 45 -16.37 6.15 -0.76
C ARG A 45 -17.40 5.03 -0.82
N THR A 46 -17.87 4.58 0.33
CA THR A 46 -18.96 3.59 0.45
C THR A 46 -20.20 4.18 1.12
N GLY A 47 -20.08 5.34 1.75
CA GLY A 47 -21.14 6.06 2.45
C GLY A 47 -20.85 7.55 2.50
N ARG A 48 -21.20 8.18 3.61
CA ARG A 48 -20.88 9.61 3.88
C ARG A 48 -19.47 9.76 4.45
N GLU A 49 -18.50 9.40 3.66
CA GLU A 49 -17.08 9.48 3.99
C GLU A 49 -16.44 10.57 3.13
N SER A 50 -15.43 11.24 3.66
CA SER A 50 -14.60 12.10 2.83
C SER A 50 -13.67 11.23 1.98
N LEU A 51 -13.20 11.79 0.85
CA LEU A 51 -12.21 11.15 -0.02
C LEU A 51 -10.85 11.84 0.19
N ASP A 52 -10.32 11.76 1.40
CA ASP A 52 -9.18 12.57 1.82
C ASP A 52 -7.96 12.38 0.92
N CYS A 53 -7.68 11.15 0.49
CA CYS A 53 -6.59 10.89 -0.45
C CYS A 53 -6.80 11.61 -1.80
N ALA A 54 -7.99 11.49 -2.38
CA ALA A 54 -8.32 12.13 -3.65
C ALA A 54 -8.32 13.67 -3.53
N MET A 55 -8.83 14.20 -2.43
CA MET A 55 -8.84 15.64 -2.16
C MET A 55 -7.42 16.17 -2.01
N ALA A 56 -6.57 15.48 -1.26
CA ALA A 56 -5.16 15.85 -1.09
C ALA A 56 -4.40 15.86 -2.42
N LEU A 57 -4.58 14.84 -3.27
CA LEU A 57 -3.97 14.82 -4.59
C LEU A 57 -4.39 16.01 -5.45
N ARG A 58 -5.67 16.37 -5.43
CA ARG A 58 -6.18 17.54 -6.15
C ARG A 58 -5.61 18.84 -5.61
N GLU A 59 -5.56 18.98 -4.30
CA GLU A 59 -4.98 20.17 -3.64
C GLU A 59 -3.52 20.37 -4.07
N LEU A 60 -2.71 19.31 -4.10
CA LEU A 60 -1.32 19.39 -4.58
C LEU A 60 -1.24 19.80 -6.06
N VAL A 61 -2.12 19.26 -6.89
CA VAL A 61 -2.20 19.63 -8.32
C VAL A 61 -2.60 21.08 -8.49
N ASP A 62 -3.57 21.58 -7.73
CA ASP A 62 -4.02 22.97 -7.75
C ASP A 62 -2.90 23.94 -7.29
N MET A 63 -1.98 23.44 -6.44
CA MET A 63 -0.77 24.17 -6.04
C MET A 63 0.36 24.13 -7.10
N GLY A 64 0.16 23.47 -8.24
CA GLY A 64 1.10 23.42 -9.35
C GLY A 64 2.00 22.19 -9.38
N VAL A 65 1.69 21.14 -8.62
CA VAL A 65 2.42 19.86 -8.72
C VAL A 65 2.05 19.17 -10.03
N GLU A 66 3.06 18.71 -10.76
CA GLU A 66 2.88 18.02 -12.05
C GLU A 66 2.93 16.51 -11.93
N ASN A 67 3.78 15.99 -11.04
CA ASN A 67 3.90 14.55 -10.82
C ASN A 67 3.96 14.24 -9.34
N ILE A 68 3.26 13.18 -8.95
CA ILE A 68 3.27 12.61 -7.61
C ILE A 68 3.79 11.19 -7.71
N ILE A 69 4.83 10.87 -6.94
CA ILE A 69 5.48 9.56 -6.91
C ILE A 69 5.33 9.01 -5.50
N THR A 70 4.82 7.80 -5.37
CA THR A 70 4.65 7.12 -4.07
C THR A 70 5.12 5.67 -4.16
N PHE A 71 5.31 5.02 -3.00
CA PHE A 71 5.56 3.60 -2.95
C PHE A 71 4.27 2.86 -2.59
N ASP A 72 3.93 1.86 -3.40
CA ASP A 72 2.85 0.90 -3.15
C ASP A 72 1.56 1.54 -2.63
N ALA A 73 0.97 2.44 -3.40
CA ALA A 73 -0.31 3.05 -3.06
C ALA A 73 -1.34 1.97 -2.68
N HIS A 74 -2.10 2.20 -1.62
CA HIS A 74 -3.10 1.23 -1.13
C HIS A 74 -4.08 0.80 -2.23
N ASP A 75 -4.51 1.76 -3.04
CA ASP A 75 -5.22 1.51 -4.29
C ASP A 75 -4.70 2.49 -5.36
N PRO A 76 -4.00 2.02 -6.40
CA PRO A 76 -3.44 2.90 -7.43
C PRO A 76 -4.51 3.62 -8.26
N ARG A 77 -5.77 3.19 -8.21
CA ARG A 77 -6.89 3.87 -8.89
C ARG A 77 -7.18 5.26 -8.33
N VAL A 78 -6.61 5.64 -7.20
CA VAL A 78 -6.69 7.01 -6.68
C VAL A 78 -6.15 8.04 -7.68
N GLN A 79 -5.27 7.64 -8.60
CA GLN A 79 -4.81 8.47 -9.73
C GLN A 79 -5.95 9.04 -10.58
N ASN A 80 -7.12 8.39 -10.59
CA ASN A 80 -8.30 8.87 -11.32
C ASN A 80 -8.82 10.22 -10.78
N ALA A 81 -8.40 10.64 -9.58
CA ALA A 81 -8.71 11.96 -9.05
C ALA A 81 -7.96 13.09 -9.78
N ILE A 82 -6.84 12.77 -10.43
CA ILE A 82 -5.95 13.72 -11.11
C ILE A 82 -5.58 13.26 -12.54
N PRO A 83 -6.55 13.03 -13.42
CA PRO A 83 -6.34 12.33 -14.70
C PRO A 83 -5.42 13.05 -15.69
N LEU A 84 -5.16 14.33 -15.48
CA LEU A 84 -4.30 15.15 -16.36
C LEU A 84 -2.91 15.38 -15.80
N LYS A 85 -2.55 14.70 -14.69
CA LYS A 85 -1.26 14.85 -14.01
C LYS A 85 -0.59 13.48 -13.82
N GLY A 86 0.73 13.50 -13.68
CA GLY A 86 1.49 12.28 -13.43
C GLY A 86 1.26 11.72 -12.03
N PHE A 87 0.99 10.43 -11.97
CA PHE A 87 0.94 9.67 -10.72
C PHE A 87 1.66 8.34 -10.92
N GLU A 88 2.67 8.09 -10.13
CA GLU A 88 3.46 6.87 -10.19
C GLU A 88 3.45 6.16 -8.84
N THR A 89 3.12 4.88 -8.86
CA THR A 89 3.23 4.02 -7.69
C THR A 89 4.31 2.98 -7.93
N VAL A 90 5.43 3.11 -7.22
CA VAL A 90 6.58 2.24 -7.36
C VAL A 90 6.38 1.00 -6.50
N GLN A 91 6.50 -0.18 -7.09
CA GLN A 91 6.37 -1.45 -6.37
C GLN A 91 7.69 -1.83 -5.69
N PRO A 92 7.73 -2.00 -4.36
CA PRO A 92 8.96 -2.35 -3.62
C PRO A 92 9.33 -3.83 -3.72
N ILE A 93 8.45 -4.67 -4.28
CA ILE A 93 8.59 -6.14 -4.30
C ILE A 93 9.93 -6.57 -4.91
N TYR A 94 10.39 -5.92 -5.98
CA TYR A 94 11.69 -6.22 -6.57
C TYR A 94 12.85 -6.07 -5.55
N GLN A 95 12.81 -5.03 -4.73
CA GLN A 95 13.85 -4.80 -3.72
C GLN A 95 13.79 -5.84 -2.60
N PHE A 96 12.59 -6.24 -2.20
CA PHE A 96 12.41 -7.32 -1.23
C PHE A 96 12.94 -8.65 -1.76
N ILE A 97 12.59 -9.04 -2.99
CA ILE A 97 13.09 -10.26 -3.61
C ILE A 97 14.62 -10.22 -3.71
N LYS A 98 15.18 -9.12 -4.18
CA LYS A 98 16.64 -8.94 -4.27
C LYS A 98 17.32 -9.09 -2.91
N TYR A 99 16.71 -8.56 -1.86
CA TYR A 99 17.22 -8.70 -0.49
C TYR A 99 17.16 -10.15 -0.02
N LEU A 100 16.04 -10.84 -0.20
CA LEU A 100 15.84 -12.24 0.16
C LEU A 100 16.89 -13.13 -0.52
N LEU A 101 16.99 -13.05 -1.84
CA LEU A 101 17.97 -13.84 -2.63
C LEU A 101 19.43 -13.60 -2.20
N LYS A 102 19.75 -12.42 -1.69
CA LYS A 102 21.10 -12.09 -1.26
C LYS A 102 21.41 -12.60 0.14
N ASN A 103 20.46 -12.56 1.05
CA ASN A 103 20.70 -12.73 2.48
C ASN A 103 20.19 -14.07 3.03
N GLU A 104 19.12 -14.61 2.46
CA GLU A 104 18.48 -15.85 2.90
C GLU A 104 18.90 -17.00 1.98
N LYS A 105 20.09 -17.57 2.24
CA LYS A 105 20.70 -18.59 1.38
C LYS A 105 20.10 -19.99 1.52
N GLU A 106 19.43 -20.24 2.64
CA GLU A 106 18.78 -21.50 2.95
C GLU A 106 17.37 -21.61 2.35
N LEU A 107 16.88 -20.51 1.78
CA LEU A 107 15.55 -20.44 1.21
C LEU A 107 15.52 -21.12 -0.16
N GLU A 108 14.76 -22.20 -0.30
CA GLU A 108 14.51 -22.86 -1.56
C GLU A 108 13.29 -22.23 -2.24
N ILE A 109 13.54 -21.53 -3.38
CA ILE A 109 12.51 -20.75 -4.07
C ILE A 109 11.96 -21.56 -5.25
N ASP A 110 11.01 -22.41 -4.95
CA ASP A 110 10.21 -23.17 -5.91
C ASP A 110 8.84 -23.49 -5.33
N SER A 111 7.95 -24.05 -6.13
CA SER A 111 6.57 -24.37 -5.71
C SER A 111 6.48 -25.51 -4.69
N ASP A 112 7.51 -26.34 -4.55
CA ASP A 112 7.49 -27.46 -3.61
C ASP A 112 7.91 -27.02 -2.19
N HIS A 113 8.80 -26.03 -2.09
CA HIS A 113 9.41 -25.61 -0.84
C HIS A 113 8.90 -24.25 -0.34
N MET A 114 8.28 -23.43 -1.20
CA MET A 114 7.85 -22.10 -0.83
C MET A 114 6.43 -21.77 -1.31
N MET A 115 5.74 -20.94 -0.52
CA MET A 115 4.46 -20.37 -0.89
C MET A 115 4.39 -18.89 -0.50
N VAL A 116 3.81 -18.07 -1.38
CA VAL A 116 3.45 -16.70 -1.05
C VAL A 116 2.02 -16.67 -0.52
N ILE A 117 1.79 -15.96 0.58
CA ILE A 117 0.48 -15.89 1.24
C ILE A 117 0.00 -14.45 1.33
N SER A 118 -1.26 -14.24 0.96
CA SER A 118 -1.97 -13.01 1.31
C SER A 118 -2.70 -13.16 2.64
N PRO A 119 -2.51 -12.26 3.62
CA PRO A 119 -3.20 -12.30 4.90
C PRO A 119 -4.70 -11.93 4.81
N ASP A 120 -5.10 -11.34 3.70
CA ASP A 120 -6.48 -10.96 3.41
C ASP A 120 -6.69 -10.63 1.92
N GLU A 121 -7.93 -10.35 1.54
CA GLU A 121 -8.29 -9.99 0.16
C GLU A 121 -7.57 -8.73 -0.34
N GLY A 122 -7.29 -7.78 0.55
CA GLY A 122 -6.63 -6.51 0.20
C GLY A 122 -5.18 -6.67 -0.25
N GLY A 123 -4.47 -7.69 0.27
CA GLY A 123 -3.09 -8.02 -0.10
C GLY A 123 -2.95 -8.89 -1.34
N MET A 124 -4.05 -9.46 -1.85
CA MET A 124 -4.02 -10.50 -2.87
C MET A 124 -3.29 -10.09 -4.15
N GLY A 125 -3.52 -8.89 -4.66
CA GLY A 125 -2.85 -8.41 -5.87
C GLY A 125 -1.32 -8.36 -5.74
N ARG A 126 -0.81 -7.96 -4.57
CA ARG A 126 0.63 -7.93 -4.27
C ARG A 126 1.20 -9.33 -4.12
N ALA A 127 0.47 -10.22 -3.44
CA ALA A 127 0.87 -11.61 -3.27
C ALA A 127 0.95 -12.34 -4.61
N ILE A 128 -0.05 -12.15 -5.49
CA ILE A 128 -0.05 -12.70 -6.86
C ILE A 128 1.18 -12.20 -7.63
N TYR A 129 1.45 -10.90 -7.58
CA TYR A 129 2.61 -10.35 -8.29
C TYR A 129 3.92 -10.96 -7.77
N MET A 130 4.09 -11.06 -6.45
CA MET A 130 5.29 -11.65 -5.84
C MET A 130 5.42 -13.14 -6.19
N ALA A 131 4.35 -13.92 -6.07
CA ALA A 131 4.33 -15.33 -6.41
C ALA A 131 4.72 -15.57 -7.89
N ASN A 132 4.15 -14.77 -8.80
CA ASN A 132 4.49 -14.86 -10.23
C ASN A 132 5.96 -14.55 -10.50
N VAL A 133 6.55 -13.56 -9.82
CA VAL A 133 7.97 -13.22 -10.00
C VAL A 133 8.87 -14.30 -9.42
N LEU A 134 8.48 -14.93 -8.31
CA LEU A 134 9.25 -16.02 -7.68
C LEU A 134 9.00 -17.38 -8.33
N GLY A 135 7.93 -17.52 -9.12
CA GLY A 135 7.55 -18.82 -9.71
C GLY A 135 6.99 -19.81 -8.68
N THR A 136 6.34 -19.31 -7.62
CA THR A 136 5.80 -20.13 -6.53
C THR A 136 4.28 -20.12 -6.51
N ASP A 137 3.68 -21.03 -5.75
CA ASP A 137 2.25 -21.04 -5.48
C ASP A 137 1.83 -19.84 -4.60
N MET A 138 0.57 -19.47 -4.67
CA MET A 138 -0.05 -18.43 -3.82
C MET A 138 -1.22 -19.01 -3.04
N GLY A 139 -1.29 -18.65 -1.75
CA GLY A 139 -2.44 -18.88 -0.89
C GLY A 139 -2.97 -17.59 -0.28
N MET A 140 -4.17 -17.64 0.28
CA MET A 140 -4.73 -16.49 1.00
C MET A 140 -5.56 -16.92 2.20
N PHE A 141 -5.62 -16.04 3.21
CA PHE A 141 -6.58 -16.17 4.30
C PHE A 141 -7.85 -15.37 3.99
N TYR A 142 -8.96 -16.07 3.99
CA TYR A 142 -10.28 -15.48 3.90
C TYR A 142 -10.85 -15.22 5.28
N LYS A 143 -11.25 -13.97 5.55
CA LYS A 143 -11.88 -13.56 6.81
C LYS A 143 -13.39 -13.70 6.68
N ARG A 144 -13.95 -14.82 7.13
CA ARG A 144 -15.39 -15.00 7.19
C ARG A 144 -15.99 -14.16 8.31
N ARG A 145 -16.92 -13.26 7.95
CA ARG A 145 -17.64 -12.39 8.90
C ARG A 145 -19.04 -12.91 9.15
N ASP A 146 -19.50 -12.74 10.38
CA ASP A 146 -20.90 -12.93 10.69
C ASP A 146 -21.68 -11.65 10.35
N TYR A 147 -22.44 -11.72 9.27
CA TYR A 147 -23.28 -10.59 8.83
C TYR A 147 -24.60 -10.48 9.59
N ALA A 148 -24.97 -11.48 10.39
CA ALA A 148 -26.17 -11.46 11.23
C ALA A 148 -25.95 -10.67 12.53
N THR A 149 -24.70 -10.51 12.96
CA THR A 149 -24.34 -9.88 14.23
C THR A 149 -23.51 -8.62 13.99
N ILE A 150 -23.83 -7.55 14.74
CA ILE A 150 -23.04 -6.30 14.74
C ILE A 150 -22.52 -6.07 16.16
N ILE A 151 -21.20 -6.01 16.32
CA ILE A 151 -20.51 -5.70 17.57
C ILE A 151 -19.67 -4.44 17.35
N ASN A 152 -19.93 -3.39 18.15
CA ASN A 152 -19.22 -2.10 18.04
C ASN A 152 -19.22 -1.52 16.62
N GLY A 153 -20.33 -1.62 15.88
CA GLY A 153 -20.47 -1.10 14.54
C GLY A 153 -19.80 -1.92 13.44
N THR A 154 -19.28 -3.10 13.74
CA THR A 154 -18.63 -3.99 12.78
C THR A 154 -19.15 -5.41 12.87
N ASN A 155 -19.16 -6.13 11.73
CA ASN A 155 -19.47 -7.55 11.71
C ASN A 155 -18.26 -8.35 12.23
N PRO A 156 -18.41 -9.17 13.28
CA PRO A 156 -17.31 -9.91 13.87
C PRO A 156 -16.74 -10.96 12.89
N ILE A 157 -15.43 -11.17 12.96
CA ILE A 157 -14.78 -12.25 12.23
C ILE A 157 -15.04 -13.55 13.01
N VAL A 158 -15.67 -14.54 12.37
CA VAL A 158 -16.02 -15.83 12.97
C VAL A 158 -15.06 -16.96 12.59
N ALA A 159 -14.35 -16.81 11.48
CA ALA A 159 -13.36 -17.78 11.05
C ALA A 159 -12.32 -17.14 10.12
N HIS A 160 -11.13 -17.74 10.14
CA HIS A 160 -10.12 -17.55 9.11
C HIS A 160 -10.00 -18.86 8.34
N GLU A 161 -10.30 -18.84 7.06
CA GLU A 161 -10.21 -20.00 6.17
C GLU A 161 -9.00 -19.80 5.25
N PHE A 162 -8.16 -20.82 5.12
CA PHE A 162 -7.05 -20.79 4.18
C PHE A 162 -7.53 -21.32 2.82
N LEU A 163 -7.26 -20.56 1.78
CA LEU A 163 -7.52 -20.91 0.38
C LEU A 163 -6.19 -21.03 -0.34
N GLY A 164 -5.82 -22.22 -0.75
CA GLY A 164 -4.57 -22.51 -1.42
C GLY A 164 -4.19 -23.98 -1.36
N SER A 165 -3.04 -24.32 -1.93
CA SER A 165 -2.45 -25.65 -1.86
C SER A 165 -1.98 -25.99 -0.44
N ASP A 166 -1.60 -27.25 -0.19
CA ASP A 166 -1.07 -27.66 1.12
C ASP A 166 0.19 -26.86 1.46
N VAL A 167 0.25 -26.38 2.68
CA VAL A 167 1.36 -25.56 3.21
C VAL A 167 2.36 -26.36 4.02
N LYS A 168 2.10 -27.65 4.22
CA LYS A 168 2.93 -28.51 5.07
C LYS A 168 4.35 -28.62 4.50
N GLY A 169 5.33 -28.23 5.32
CA GLY A 169 6.75 -28.31 4.98
C GLY A 169 7.24 -27.21 4.04
N LYS A 170 6.41 -26.20 3.75
CA LYS A 170 6.81 -25.06 2.92
C LYS A 170 7.17 -23.85 3.75
N ASP A 171 8.16 -23.11 3.32
CA ASP A 171 8.42 -21.76 3.78
C ASP A 171 7.34 -20.81 3.26
N MET A 172 6.90 -19.86 4.09
CA MET A 172 5.82 -18.97 3.75
C MET A 172 6.24 -17.51 3.80
N ILE A 173 6.02 -16.79 2.69
CA ILE A 173 6.16 -15.35 2.65
C ILE A 173 4.78 -14.70 2.71
N ALA A 174 4.46 -14.07 3.85
CA ALA A 174 3.20 -13.32 3.99
C ALA A 174 3.36 -11.89 3.42
N VAL A 175 2.61 -11.58 2.38
CA VAL A 175 2.64 -10.29 1.69
C VAL A 175 1.42 -9.46 2.08
N SER A 176 1.67 -8.41 2.84
CA SER A 176 0.68 -7.38 3.16
C SER A 176 1.04 -6.08 2.43
N TYR A 177 0.29 -5.00 2.68
CA TYR A 177 0.68 -3.71 2.16
C TYR A 177 1.78 -3.06 3.01
N THR A 178 2.61 -2.23 2.37
CA THR A 178 3.84 -1.66 2.94
C THR A 178 3.60 -0.70 4.10
N HIS A 179 2.39 -0.21 4.29
CA HIS A 179 2.00 0.73 5.33
C HIS A 179 1.48 0.00 6.57
N LEU A 180 2.34 -0.76 7.23
CA LEU A 180 2.06 -1.24 8.57
C LEU A 180 2.12 -0.04 9.52
N ARG A 181 1.10 0.12 10.38
CA ARG A 181 1.18 1.08 11.47
C ARG A 181 2.42 0.76 12.31
N ALA A 182 3.28 1.72 12.41
CA ALA A 182 4.29 1.72 13.45
C ALA A 182 3.60 1.77 14.82
#